data_7b9a1cccfee10146caff74aecb3f9a58
#
_entry.id   7b9a1cccfee10146caff74aecb3f9a58
#
_cell.length_a   1.000
_cell.length_b   1.000
_cell.length_c   1.000
_cell.angle_alpha   90.00
_cell.angle_beta   90.00
_cell.angle_gamma   90.00
#
_symmetry.space_group_name_H-M   'P 1'
#
loop_
_entity.id
_entity.type
_entity.pdbx_description
1 polymer ?
#
loop_
_entity_poly.entity_id
_entity_poly.type
_entity_poly.pdbx_seq_one_letter_code
_entity_poly.pdbx_strand_id
1 'polypeptide(L)'
;MKIISWNLNSRTNEETLKGQSSFLRLGEFDVITLQEVTLNSEMFFKESFNDMFVLSSFDLVEDKSILVNKRKYGQLVISKEPIKFISDQCTEIPFPERLLSCFIEASGIEIHTTHVPPGSSNGVIKVEHFEGVFGYLSKRMEKTRILTGDFNSPKLELDTGEIITWGQKIGASGRPRISVNSKWKHECTGERWDLAERNIIENHKALGLQDAFRIKNGYKDASGSWFTNKGQGRRYDHIFSSESLTVNNAFYDHEPREEKLSDHSPVIAEFKIR
;
A
#
# COMPACT_ATOMS: atom_id res chain seq x y z
N MET A 1 5.54 -15.80 -9.68
CA MET A 1 5.81 -14.34 -9.54
C MET A 1 5.97 -14.02 -8.06
N LYS A 2 7.10 -13.45 -7.69
CA LYS A 2 7.40 -12.98 -6.32
C LYS A 2 7.33 -11.46 -6.29
N ILE A 3 6.47 -10.89 -5.46
CA ILE A 3 6.26 -9.46 -5.33
C ILE A 3 6.54 -9.00 -3.90
N ILE A 4 7.11 -7.80 -3.77
CA ILE A 4 7.29 -7.10 -2.51
C ILE A 4 6.59 -5.74 -2.56
N SER A 5 5.97 -5.35 -1.45
CA SER A 5 5.47 -3.99 -1.21
C SER A 5 6.13 -3.43 0.04
N TRP A 6 6.73 -2.24 -0.08
CA TRP A 6 7.48 -1.65 1.01
C TRP A 6 7.39 -0.12 1.06
N ASN A 7 6.91 0.41 2.17
CA ASN A 7 7.00 1.84 2.48
C ASN A 7 8.43 2.16 2.96
N LEU A 8 9.13 3.03 2.24
CA LEU A 8 10.53 3.39 2.47
C LEU A 8 10.74 4.48 3.53
N ASN A 9 9.65 4.98 4.14
CA ASN A 9 9.69 6.06 5.14
C ASN A 9 10.45 7.30 4.65
N SER A 10 10.27 7.67 3.38
CA SER A 10 10.85 8.86 2.74
C SER A 10 12.37 9.08 3.04
N ARG A 11 13.12 8.01 3.19
CA ARG A 11 14.56 8.08 3.46
C ARG A 11 15.30 8.71 2.28
N THR A 12 16.27 9.55 2.59
CA THR A 12 17.11 10.24 1.60
C THR A 12 18.61 10.14 1.92
N ASN A 13 18.94 9.58 3.08
CA ASN A 13 20.33 9.32 3.47
C ASN A 13 20.91 8.20 2.59
N GLU A 14 22.08 8.42 2.02
CA GLU A 14 22.71 7.54 1.03
C GLU A 14 22.98 6.12 1.58
N GLU A 15 23.43 6.01 2.82
CA GLU A 15 23.70 4.71 3.46
C GLU A 15 22.40 3.90 3.59
N THR A 16 21.29 4.54 4.03
CA THR A 16 19.99 3.91 4.13
C THR A 16 19.45 3.50 2.75
N LEU A 17 19.58 4.36 1.74
CA LEU A 17 19.16 4.05 0.37
C LEU A 17 19.94 2.86 -0.21
N LYS A 18 21.26 2.79 0.04
CA LYS A 18 22.10 1.64 -0.35
C LYS A 18 21.66 0.36 0.36
N GLY A 19 21.36 0.41 1.66
CA GLY A 19 20.82 -0.72 2.41
C GLY A 19 19.49 -1.20 1.86
N GLN A 20 18.55 -0.27 1.62
CA GLN A 20 17.25 -0.58 1.01
C GLN A 20 17.41 -1.23 -0.38
N SER A 21 18.25 -0.67 -1.24
CA SER A 21 18.50 -1.21 -2.58
C SER A 21 19.15 -2.60 -2.52
N SER A 22 20.12 -2.80 -1.64
CA SER A 22 20.79 -4.10 -1.45
C SER A 22 19.80 -5.18 -1.00
N PHE A 23 18.95 -4.89 -0.03
CA PHE A 23 17.90 -5.79 0.42
C PHE A 23 16.95 -6.18 -0.73
N LEU A 24 16.49 -5.19 -1.51
CA LEU A 24 15.60 -5.42 -2.63
C LEU A 24 16.28 -6.26 -3.74
N ARG A 25 17.57 -6.06 -3.99
CA ARG A 25 18.35 -6.84 -4.98
C ARG A 25 18.53 -8.28 -4.53
N LEU A 26 18.89 -8.51 -3.27
CA LEU A 26 19.12 -9.84 -2.71
C LEU A 26 17.84 -10.68 -2.67
N GLY A 27 16.68 -10.03 -2.56
CA GLY A 27 15.39 -10.71 -2.49
C GLY A 27 14.91 -11.32 -3.82
N GLU A 28 15.56 -11.02 -4.96
CA GLU A 28 15.25 -11.57 -6.29
C GLU A 28 13.78 -11.45 -6.71
N PHE A 29 13.13 -10.34 -6.34
CA PHE A 29 11.72 -10.09 -6.65
C PHE A 29 11.49 -9.93 -8.15
N ASP A 30 10.34 -10.42 -8.63
CA ASP A 30 9.90 -10.19 -10.01
C ASP A 30 9.26 -8.81 -10.16
N VAL A 31 8.55 -8.36 -9.11
CA VAL A 31 7.94 -7.03 -9.03
C VAL A 31 8.21 -6.42 -7.65
N ILE A 32 8.64 -5.17 -7.64
CA ILE A 32 8.87 -4.37 -6.43
C ILE A 32 7.94 -3.17 -6.49
N THR A 33 7.17 -2.92 -5.43
CA THR A 33 6.34 -1.73 -5.28
C THR A 33 6.77 -0.95 -4.06
N LEU A 34 7.12 0.32 -4.25
CA LEU A 34 7.69 1.17 -3.21
C LEU A 34 6.77 2.37 -2.93
N GLN A 35 6.56 2.68 -1.68
CA GLN A 35 5.78 3.82 -1.21
C GLN A 35 6.68 4.82 -0.47
N GLU A 36 6.20 6.03 -0.30
CA GLU A 36 6.95 7.16 0.27
C GLU A 36 8.28 7.46 -0.44
N VAL A 37 8.33 7.22 -1.72
CA VAL A 37 9.44 7.66 -2.57
C VAL A 37 9.39 9.19 -2.68
N THR A 38 10.55 9.84 -2.62
CA THR A 38 10.71 11.28 -2.88
C THR A 38 11.46 11.49 -4.19
N LEU A 39 11.43 12.70 -4.77
CA LEU A 39 12.18 12.97 -6.00
C LEU A 39 13.68 12.62 -5.88
N ASN A 40 14.29 12.82 -4.70
CA ASN A 40 15.69 12.49 -4.49
C ASN A 40 15.92 10.97 -4.44
N SER A 41 15.07 10.21 -3.74
CA SER A 41 15.22 8.76 -3.67
C SER A 41 14.77 8.07 -4.97
N GLU A 42 13.86 8.66 -5.74
CA GLU A 42 13.47 8.17 -7.07
C GLU A 42 14.68 8.01 -8.00
N MET A 43 15.51 9.06 -8.11
CA MET A 43 16.71 9.04 -8.96
C MET A 43 17.64 7.91 -8.54
N PHE A 44 17.89 7.77 -7.23
CA PHE A 44 18.73 6.70 -6.69
C PHE A 44 18.20 5.30 -7.07
N PHE A 45 16.90 5.05 -6.93
CA PHE A 45 16.33 3.75 -7.28
C PHE A 45 16.29 3.51 -8.79
N LYS A 46 16.00 4.52 -9.63
CA LYS A 46 16.09 4.40 -11.09
C LYS A 46 17.51 4.01 -11.54
N GLU A 47 18.55 4.59 -10.92
CA GLU A 47 19.95 4.23 -11.18
C GLU A 47 20.29 2.83 -10.65
N SER A 48 19.87 2.52 -9.42
CA SER A 48 20.14 1.24 -8.79
C SER A 48 19.50 0.05 -9.50
N PHE A 49 18.40 0.26 -10.25
CA PHE A 49 17.64 -0.76 -10.97
C PHE A 49 17.59 -0.48 -12.48
N ASN A 50 18.65 0.10 -13.05
CA ASN A 50 18.72 0.45 -14.47
C ASN A 50 18.74 -0.74 -15.45
N ASP A 51 18.90 -1.95 -14.94
CA ASP A 51 18.78 -3.23 -15.64
C ASP A 51 17.36 -3.82 -15.60
N MET A 52 16.42 -3.15 -14.95
CA MET A 52 15.02 -3.52 -14.83
C MET A 52 14.11 -2.42 -15.39
N PHE A 53 12.82 -2.71 -15.52
CA PHE A 53 11.82 -1.73 -15.95
C PHE A 53 11.29 -0.96 -14.74
N VAL A 54 11.41 0.36 -14.76
CA VAL A 54 11.01 1.23 -13.64
C VAL A 54 9.98 2.24 -14.10
N LEU A 55 8.85 2.31 -13.41
CA LEU A 55 7.83 3.35 -13.57
C LEU A 55 7.66 4.12 -12.27
N SER A 56 7.51 5.43 -12.38
CA SER A 56 7.31 6.35 -11.27
C SER A 56 5.99 7.09 -11.40
N SER A 57 5.27 7.24 -10.29
CA SER A 57 4.09 8.10 -10.28
C SER A 57 4.41 9.57 -10.53
N PHE A 58 5.66 9.99 -10.29
CA PHE A 58 6.11 11.33 -10.62
C PHE A 58 6.24 11.58 -12.13
N ASP A 59 6.39 10.53 -12.94
CA ASP A 59 6.41 10.66 -14.41
C ASP A 59 5.04 11.06 -14.97
N LEU A 60 3.96 10.89 -14.19
CA LEU A 60 2.60 11.29 -14.52
C LEU A 60 2.26 12.73 -14.08
N VAL A 61 3.15 13.41 -13.36
CA VAL A 61 2.95 14.77 -12.87
C VAL A 61 3.65 15.76 -13.78
N GLU A 62 2.87 16.60 -14.48
CA GLU A 62 3.39 17.61 -15.41
C GLU A 62 4.18 18.71 -14.67
N ASP A 63 3.57 19.30 -13.66
CA ASP A 63 4.21 20.34 -12.85
C ASP A 63 4.78 19.75 -11.54
N LYS A 64 6.06 19.43 -11.54
CA LYS A 64 6.76 18.87 -10.37
C LYS A 64 6.91 19.87 -9.20
N SER A 65 6.64 21.17 -9.39
CA SER A 65 6.70 22.16 -8.32
C SER A 65 5.63 21.94 -7.25
N ILE A 66 4.55 21.21 -7.57
CA ILE A 66 3.50 20.85 -6.62
C ILE A 66 3.90 19.72 -5.67
N LEU A 67 4.99 18.99 -5.96
CA LEU A 67 5.47 17.84 -5.19
C LEU A 67 6.22 18.26 -3.92
N VAL A 68 5.56 19.07 -3.10
CA VAL A 68 6.09 19.60 -1.84
C VAL A 68 5.16 19.27 -0.67
N ASN A 69 5.67 19.39 0.54
CA ASN A 69 4.91 19.14 1.77
C ASN A 69 4.21 17.76 1.79
N LYS A 70 2.87 17.76 1.82
CA LYS A 70 2.04 16.55 1.84
C LYS A 70 2.06 15.80 0.50
N ARG A 71 2.45 16.45 -0.59
CA ARG A 71 2.50 15.90 -1.94
C ARG A 71 3.88 15.41 -2.38
N LYS A 72 4.88 15.45 -1.52
CA LYS A 72 6.26 15.04 -1.82
C LYS A 72 6.46 13.53 -1.99
N TYR A 73 5.44 12.73 -1.72
CA TYR A 73 5.51 11.27 -1.72
C TYR A 73 4.93 10.68 -3.00
N GLY A 74 5.71 9.88 -3.69
CA GLY A 74 5.30 9.12 -4.87
C GLY A 74 5.46 7.63 -4.67
N GLN A 75 5.21 6.90 -5.77
CA GLN A 75 5.27 5.45 -5.86
C GLN A 75 6.27 5.04 -6.94
N LEU A 76 6.98 3.93 -6.74
CA LEU A 76 7.71 3.24 -7.81
C LEU A 76 7.17 1.83 -7.99
N VAL A 77 7.14 1.38 -9.24
CA VAL A 77 7.03 -0.02 -9.62
C VAL A 77 8.27 -0.39 -10.41
N ILE A 78 8.98 -1.42 -9.95
CA ILE A 78 10.18 -1.96 -10.59
C ILE A 78 9.89 -3.41 -10.95
N SER A 79 10.17 -3.84 -12.18
CA SER A 79 9.85 -5.16 -12.69
C SER A 79 10.97 -5.74 -13.53
N LYS A 80 11.18 -7.06 -13.43
CA LYS A 80 12.05 -7.80 -14.37
C LYS A 80 11.46 -7.86 -15.78
N GLU A 81 10.13 -7.89 -15.87
CA GLU A 81 9.40 -7.94 -17.14
C GLU A 81 8.99 -6.54 -17.58
N PRO A 82 8.82 -6.28 -18.89
CA PRO A 82 8.32 -5.01 -19.38
C PRO A 82 6.98 -4.62 -18.77
N ILE A 83 6.91 -3.39 -18.27
CA ILE A 83 5.69 -2.80 -17.68
C ILE A 83 5.35 -1.49 -18.38
N LYS A 84 4.05 -1.19 -18.48
CA LYS A 84 3.52 0.06 -19.05
C LYS A 84 2.48 0.67 -18.13
N PHE A 85 2.40 1.99 -18.13
CA PHE A 85 1.30 2.69 -17.50
C PHE A 85 -0.04 2.25 -18.06
N ILE A 86 -1.03 2.11 -17.20
CA ILE A 86 -2.43 2.02 -17.61
C ILE A 86 -2.83 3.41 -18.11
N SER A 87 -3.53 3.49 -19.25
CA SER A 87 -3.88 4.77 -19.89
C SER A 87 -4.82 5.64 -19.04
N ASP A 88 -5.74 5.01 -18.33
CA ASP A 88 -6.71 5.65 -17.44
C ASP A 88 -6.27 5.56 -15.97
N GLN A 89 -5.26 6.34 -15.60
CA GLN A 89 -4.83 6.49 -14.20
C GLN A 89 -5.95 7.06 -13.34
N CYS A 90 -5.95 6.70 -12.05
CA CYS A 90 -6.90 7.28 -11.11
C CYS A 90 -6.57 8.74 -10.83
N THR A 91 -7.47 9.62 -11.22
CA THR A 91 -7.40 11.08 -10.96
C THR A 91 -8.38 11.53 -9.89
N GLU A 92 -9.27 10.65 -9.44
CA GLU A 92 -10.34 10.95 -8.47
C GLU A 92 -9.89 10.85 -7.00
N ILE A 93 -8.57 10.96 -6.75
CA ILE A 93 -7.98 10.95 -5.41
C ILE A 93 -7.27 12.27 -5.13
N PRO A 94 -7.21 12.73 -3.86
CA PRO A 94 -6.66 14.05 -3.52
C PRO A 94 -5.18 14.24 -3.89
N PHE A 95 -4.41 13.14 -3.92
CA PHE A 95 -2.99 13.12 -4.28
C PHE A 95 -2.75 12.05 -5.34
N PRO A 96 -2.95 12.35 -6.65
CA PRO A 96 -2.82 11.36 -7.72
C PRO A 96 -1.46 10.65 -7.75
N GLU A 97 -0.38 11.33 -7.37
CA GLU A 97 0.96 10.77 -7.25
C GLU A 97 1.12 9.66 -6.20
N ARG A 98 0.10 9.43 -5.37
CA ARG A 98 0.09 8.36 -4.37
C ARG A 98 -0.61 7.09 -4.80
N LEU A 99 -1.03 7.01 -6.04
CA LEU A 99 -1.48 5.77 -6.68
C LEU A 99 -0.79 5.66 -8.03
N LEU A 100 -0.14 4.53 -8.27
CA LEU A 100 0.48 4.21 -9.55
C LEU A 100 -0.14 2.92 -10.07
N SER A 101 -0.62 2.95 -11.31
CA SER A 101 -1.21 1.81 -12.00
C SER A 101 -0.46 1.49 -13.28
N CYS A 102 -0.01 0.25 -13.39
CA CYS A 102 0.67 -0.27 -14.58
C CYS A 102 0.22 -1.70 -14.86
N PHE A 103 0.65 -2.27 -15.96
CA PHE A 103 0.45 -3.68 -16.25
C PHE A 103 1.75 -4.31 -16.75
N ILE A 104 1.92 -5.60 -16.50
CA ILE A 104 3.02 -6.41 -17.03
C ILE A 104 2.64 -6.85 -18.43
N GLU A 105 3.42 -6.48 -19.45
CA GLU A 105 3.04 -6.70 -20.86
C GLU A 105 2.83 -8.18 -21.20
N ALA A 106 3.71 -9.06 -20.70
CA ALA A 106 3.67 -10.49 -21.02
C ALA A 106 2.43 -11.21 -20.45
N SER A 107 1.99 -10.86 -19.24
CA SER A 107 0.88 -11.53 -18.54
C SER A 107 -0.42 -10.76 -18.58
N GLY A 108 -0.39 -9.46 -18.88
CA GLY A 108 -1.55 -8.57 -18.78
C GLY A 108 -2.01 -8.32 -17.34
N ILE A 109 -1.23 -8.75 -16.33
CA ILE A 109 -1.57 -8.53 -14.91
C ILE A 109 -1.38 -7.05 -14.57
N GLU A 110 -2.44 -6.43 -14.05
CA GLU A 110 -2.39 -5.06 -13.57
C GLU A 110 -1.77 -5.01 -12.15
N ILE A 111 -0.84 -4.09 -11.95
CA ILE A 111 -0.22 -3.79 -10.66
C ILE A 111 -0.64 -2.38 -10.26
N HIS A 112 -1.29 -2.29 -9.11
CA HIS A 112 -1.66 -1.02 -8.48
C HIS A 112 -0.92 -0.89 -7.17
N THR A 113 -0.22 0.21 -6.95
CA THR A 113 0.42 0.50 -5.66
C THR A 113 -0.03 1.84 -5.14
N THR A 114 -0.39 1.90 -3.86
CA THR A 114 -0.91 3.11 -3.23
C THR A 114 -0.25 3.40 -1.89
N HIS A 115 -0.22 4.69 -1.53
CA HIS A 115 0.08 5.14 -0.18
C HIS A 115 -1.07 6.03 0.30
N VAL A 116 -1.96 5.46 1.08
CA VAL A 116 -3.09 6.20 1.67
C VAL A 116 -2.58 7.18 2.72
N PRO A 117 -2.90 8.48 2.63
CA PRO A 117 -2.45 9.47 3.59
C PRO A 117 -2.87 9.12 5.03
N PRO A 118 -1.97 9.26 6.06
CA PRO A 118 -2.35 8.98 7.43
C PRO A 118 -3.42 9.97 7.94
N GLY A 119 -4.51 9.45 8.50
CA GLY A 119 -5.66 10.25 8.93
C GLY A 119 -5.36 11.24 10.06
N SER A 120 -4.34 10.97 10.88
CA SER A 120 -3.94 11.88 11.97
C SER A 120 -3.51 13.26 11.49
N SER A 121 -2.89 13.34 10.32
CA SER A 121 -2.38 14.59 9.71
C SER A 121 -3.20 15.08 8.52
N ASN A 122 -3.98 14.21 7.87
CA ASN A 122 -4.66 14.53 6.61
C ASN A 122 -6.20 14.52 6.71
N GLY A 123 -6.77 13.95 7.79
CA GLY A 123 -8.22 14.01 7.99
C GLY A 123 -9.03 13.35 6.89
N VAL A 124 -9.99 14.09 6.34
CA VAL A 124 -10.91 13.63 5.29
C VAL A 124 -10.19 13.19 4.01
N ILE A 125 -9.02 13.75 3.71
CA ILE A 125 -8.19 13.37 2.56
C ILE A 125 -7.91 11.85 2.56
N LYS A 126 -7.73 11.24 3.74
CA LYS A 126 -7.60 9.77 3.85
C LYS A 126 -8.85 9.05 3.35
N VAL A 127 -10.01 9.54 3.74
CA VAL A 127 -11.31 8.96 3.36
C VAL A 127 -11.53 9.07 1.85
N GLU A 128 -11.34 10.27 1.30
CA GLU A 128 -11.46 10.54 -0.13
C GLU A 128 -10.48 9.69 -0.96
N HIS A 129 -9.28 9.45 -0.44
CA HIS A 129 -8.31 8.57 -1.09
C HIS A 129 -8.82 7.11 -1.15
N PHE A 130 -9.36 6.58 -0.05
CA PHE A 130 -9.98 5.25 -0.04
C PHE A 130 -11.16 5.15 -1.01
N GLU A 131 -12.05 6.16 -0.99
CA GLU A 131 -13.22 6.21 -1.86
C GLU A 131 -12.81 6.24 -3.35
N GLY A 132 -11.81 7.06 -3.69
CA GLY A 132 -11.30 7.14 -5.06
C GLY A 132 -10.62 5.85 -5.53
N VAL A 133 -9.77 5.23 -4.69
CA VAL A 133 -9.16 3.93 -4.99
C VAL A 133 -10.23 2.84 -5.17
N PHE A 134 -11.24 2.81 -4.29
CA PHE A 134 -12.34 1.85 -4.41
C PHE A 134 -13.13 2.06 -5.72
N GLY A 135 -13.50 3.31 -6.03
CA GLY A 135 -14.23 3.64 -7.26
C GLY A 135 -13.44 3.29 -8.53
N TYR A 136 -12.12 3.56 -8.52
CA TYR A 136 -11.23 3.21 -9.62
C TYR A 136 -11.13 1.69 -9.84
N LEU A 137 -10.89 0.94 -8.78
CA LEU A 137 -10.78 -0.52 -8.85
C LEU A 137 -12.10 -1.21 -9.20
N SER A 138 -13.23 -0.66 -8.80
CA SER A 138 -14.56 -1.20 -9.13
C SER A 138 -14.84 -1.21 -10.63
N LYS A 139 -14.24 -0.30 -11.40
CA LYS A 139 -14.35 -0.23 -12.86
C LYS A 139 -13.44 -1.26 -13.58
N ARG A 140 -12.62 -2.02 -12.84
CA ARG A 140 -11.56 -2.91 -13.37
C ARG A 140 -11.70 -4.36 -12.93
N MET A 141 -12.88 -4.79 -12.51
CA MET A 141 -13.09 -6.11 -11.91
C MET A 141 -12.78 -7.30 -12.84
N GLU A 142 -12.91 -7.09 -14.15
CA GLU A 142 -12.63 -8.10 -15.18
C GLU A 142 -11.12 -8.33 -15.43
N LYS A 143 -10.26 -7.53 -14.82
CA LYS A 143 -8.80 -7.63 -14.98
C LYS A 143 -8.18 -8.48 -13.88
N THR A 144 -7.23 -9.34 -14.26
CA THR A 144 -6.33 -9.95 -13.28
C THR A 144 -5.40 -8.89 -12.75
N ARG A 145 -5.41 -8.67 -11.44
CA ARG A 145 -4.71 -7.54 -10.82
C ARG A 145 -4.19 -7.83 -9.42
N ILE A 146 -3.21 -7.04 -9.02
CA ILE A 146 -2.64 -7.02 -7.68
C ILE A 146 -2.68 -5.57 -7.19
N LEU A 147 -3.24 -5.35 -6.00
CA LEU A 147 -3.23 -4.09 -5.29
C LEU A 147 -2.27 -4.20 -4.10
N THR A 148 -1.29 -3.30 -4.04
CA THR A 148 -0.29 -3.25 -2.97
C THR A 148 -0.24 -1.88 -2.32
N GLY A 149 0.39 -1.78 -1.17
CA GLY A 149 0.75 -0.48 -0.61
C GLY A 149 0.58 -0.36 0.89
N ASP A 150 0.87 0.85 1.37
CA ASP A 150 0.59 1.30 2.73
C ASP A 150 -0.79 1.99 2.77
N PHE A 151 -1.74 1.34 3.42
CA PHE A 151 -3.10 1.84 3.58
C PHE A 151 -3.28 2.67 4.87
N ASN A 152 -2.27 2.72 5.74
CA ASN A 152 -2.40 3.35 7.06
C ASN A 152 -3.64 2.85 7.83
N SER A 153 -4.08 1.61 7.55
CA SER A 153 -5.31 0.95 8.01
C SER A 153 -5.14 -0.58 7.99
N PRO A 154 -5.87 -1.32 8.85
CA PRO A 154 -6.82 -0.86 9.86
C PRO A 154 -6.14 -0.35 11.14
N LYS A 155 -6.90 0.26 12.03
CA LYS A 155 -6.43 0.62 13.38
C LYS A 155 -6.12 -0.61 14.24
N LEU A 156 -6.92 -1.66 14.08
CA LEU A 156 -6.76 -2.98 14.69
C LEU A 156 -7.45 -4.02 13.83
N GLU A 157 -6.91 -5.23 13.77
CA GLU A 157 -7.53 -6.40 13.17
C GLU A 157 -7.64 -7.48 14.24
N LEU A 158 -8.82 -8.08 14.35
CA LEU A 158 -9.11 -9.11 15.33
C LEU A 158 -8.85 -10.51 14.75
N ASP A 159 -8.63 -11.49 15.63
CA ASP A 159 -8.45 -12.91 15.25
C ASP A 159 -9.71 -13.54 14.61
N THR A 160 -10.85 -12.88 14.74
CA THR A 160 -12.12 -13.21 14.06
C THR A 160 -12.13 -12.75 12.59
N GLY A 161 -11.20 -11.89 12.16
CA GLY A 161 -11.18 -11.24 10.86
C GLY A 161 -11.94 -9.90 10.82
N GLU A 162 -12.61 -9.53 11.90
CA GLU A 162 -13.21 -8.20 12.03
C GLU A 162 -12.13 -7.13 12.20
N ILE A 163 -12.29 -5.98 11.54
CA ILE A 163 -11.41 -4.83 11.70
C ILE A 163 -12.04 -3.73 12.55
N ILE A 164 -11.20 -3.02 13.28
CA ILE A 164 -11.52 -1.73 13.91
C ILE A 164 -10.88 -0.65 13.06
N THR A 165 -11.69 0.20 12.48
CA THR A 165 -11.23 1.30 11.62
C THR A 165 -10.85 2.54 12.42
N TRP A 166 -10.28 3.54 11.76
CA TRP A 166 -10.05 4.86 12.37
C TRP A 166 -11.33 5.69 12.50
N GLY A 167 -12.43 5.29 11.83
CA GLY A 167 -13.78 5.78 12.06
C GLY A 167 -14.43 5.25 13.34
N GLN A 168 -13.72 4.42 14.11
CA GLN A 168 -14.20 3.79 15.32
C GLN A 168 -13.28 4.02 16.51
N LYS A 169 -13.84 3.87 17.72
CA LYS A 169 -13.09 3.68 18.96
C LYS A 169 -13.71 2.57 19.82
N ILE A 170 -12.88 1.93 20.61
CA ILE A 170 -13.31 0.93 21.57
C ILE A 170 -13.88 1.68 22.76
N GLY A 171 -15.15 1.43 23.10
CA GLY A 171 -15.83 1.98 24.27
C GLY A 171 -15.38 1.33 25.57
N ALA A 172 -15.86 1.85 26.73
CA ALA A 172 -15.56 1.28 28.04
C ALA A 172 -16.01 -0.18 28.20
N SER A 173 -17.02 -0.61 27.43
CA SER A 173 -17.50 -2.00 27.38
C SER A 173 -16.62 -2.94 26.53
N GLY A 174 -15.50 -2.46 25.98
CA GLY A 174 -14.67 -3.22 25.05
C GLY A 174 -15.24 -3.33 23.61
N ARG A 175 -16.43 -2.79 23.36
CA ARG A 175 -17.07 -2.87 22.02
C ARG A 175 -16.68 -1.68 21.14
N PRO A 176 -16.44 -1.90 19.83
CA PRO A 176 -16.21 -0.81 18.90
C PRO A 176 -17.51 -0.01 18.71
N ARG A 177 -17.36 1.30 18.54
CA ARG A 177 -18.46 2.22 18.21
C ARG A 177 -17.95 3.27 17.25
N ILE A 178 -18.82 3.75 16.38
CA ILE A 178 -18.52 4.84 15.45
C ILE A 178 -18.09 6.08 16.21
N SER A 179 -16.97 6.63 15.79
CA SER A 179 -16.38 7.84 16.37
C SER A 179 -15.25 8.35 15.49
N VAL A 180 -15.36 9.57 15.05
CA VAL A 180 -14.26 10.27 14.39
C VAL A 180 -13.49 11.12 15.41
N ASN A 181 -12.21 11.38 15.12
CA ASN A 181 -11.42 12.32 15.92
C ASN A 181 -12.10 13.71 15.91
N SER A 182 -12.21 14.35 17.08
CA SER A 182 -12.86 15.64 17.25
C SER A 182 -12.31 16.74 16.33
N LYS A 183 -11.04 16.64 15.93
CA LYS A 183 -10.40 17.53 14.96
C LYS A 183 -11.09 17.51 13.59
N TRP A 184 -11.62 16.34 13.18
CA TRP A 184 -12.15 16.10 11.83
C TRP A 184 -13.68 15.99 11.76
N LYS A 185 -14.37 16.08 12.91
CA LYS A 185 -15.83 15.88 13.01
C LYS A 185 -16.69 16.81 12.14
N HIS A 186 -16.15 17.96 11.73
CA HIS A 186 -16.84 18.92 10.86
C HIS A 186 -16.62 18.63 9.35
N GLU A 187 -15.63 17.79 9.02
CA GLU A 187 -15.24 17.48 7.64
C GLU A 187 -15.74 16.10 7.22
N CYS A 188 -15.83 15.15 8.17
CA CYS A 188 -16.19 13.76 7.90
C CYS A 188 -16.90 13.12 9.08
N THR A 189 -17.95 12.34 8.81
CA THR A 189 -18.59 11.51 9.83
C THR A 189 -17.78 10.23 10.09
N GLY A 190 -17.97 9.65 11.28
CA GLY A 190 -17.32 8.38 11.63
C GLY A 190 -17.79 7.23 10.74
N GLU A 191 -19.07 7.24 10.33
CA GLU A 191 -19.67 6.24 9.44
C GLU A 191 -19.03 6.28 8.05
N ARG A 192 -18.85 7.46 7.45
CA ARG A 192 -18.19 7.61 6.16
C ARG A 192 -16.75 7.11 6.23
N TRP A 193 -16.05 7.46 7.31
CA TRP A 193 -14.67 7.00 7.53
C TRP A 193 -14.59 5.48 7.68
N ASP A 194 -15.45 4.92 8.52
CA ASP A 194 -15.52 3.46 8.74
C ASP A 194 -15.82 2.70 7.45
N LEU A 195 -16.80 3.17 6.68
CA LEU A 195 -17.18 2.57 5.41
C LEU A 195 -16.04 2.63 4.38
N ALA A 196 -15.36 3.76 4.25
CA ALA A 196 -14.28 3.94 3.29
C ALA A 196 -13.12 2.96 3.54
N GLU A 197 -12.68 2.81 4.79
CA GLU A 197 -11.63 1.84 5.14
C GLU A 197 -12.09 0.39 4.94
N ARG A 198 -13.32 0.04 5.35
CA ARG A 198 -13.87 -1.32 5.21
C ARG A 198 -14.00 -1.74 3.75
N ASN A 199 -14.39 -0.86 2.87
CA ASN A 199 -14.60 -1.17 1.45
C ASN A 199 -13.35 -1.78 0.79
N ILE A 200 -12.15 -1.43 1.24
CA ILE A 200 -10.89 -1.99 0.71
C ILE A 200 -10.32 -3.05 1.66
N ILE A 201 -10.21 -2.75 2.95
CA ILE A 201 -9.46 -3.62 3.87
C ILE A 201 -10.25 -4.89 4.23
N GLU A 202 -11.54 -4.78 4.49
CA GLU A 202 -12.39 -5.90 4.91
C GLU A 202 -13.20 -6.48 3.74
N ASN A 203 -13.78 -5.60 2.93
CA ASN A 203 -14.69 -5.98 1.85
C ASN A 203 -13.99 -6.11 0.48
N HIS A 204 -12.67 -6.34 0.46
CA HIS A 204 -11.87 -6.50 -0.77
C HIS A 204 -12.45 -7.56 -1.73
N LYS A 205 -13.18 -8.54 -1.22
CA LYS A 205 -13.90 -9.54 -2.04
C LYS A 205 -14.96 -8.92 -2.95
N ALA A 206 -15.57 -7.80 -2.57
CA ALA A 206 -16.47 -7.07 -3.44
C ALA A 206 -15.78 -6.46 -4.66
N LEU A 207 -14.46 -6.36 -4.60
CA LEU A 207 -13.60 -5.99 -5.73
C LEU A 207 -13.02 -7.22 -6.47
N GLY A 208 -13.43 -8.46 -6.15
CA GLY A 208 -12.84 -9.68 -6.71
C GLY A 208 -11.40 -9.91 -6.25
N LEU A 209 -11.03 -9.39 -5.09
CA LEU A 209 -9.68 -9.50 -4.51
C LEU A 209 -9.67 -10.39 -3.28
N GLN A 210 -8.54 -10.99 -3.01
CA GLN A 210 -8.22 -11.75 -1.80
C GLN A 210 -6.98 -11.17 -1.13
N ASP A 211 -6.92 -11.18 0.20
CA ASP A 211 -5.76 -10.76 0.97
C ASP A 211 -4.73 -11.89 1.00
N ALA A 212 -3.59 -11.68 0.33
CA ALA A 212 -2.55 -12.70 0.18
C ALA A 212 -2.02 -13.19 1.54
N PHE A 213 -1.79 -12.28 2.49
CA PHE A 213 -1.31 -12.63 3.81
C PHE A 213 -2.34 -13.47 4.57
N ARG A 214 -3.62 -13.08 4.55
CA ARG A 214 -4.68 -13.78 5.28
C ARG A 214 -5.03 -15.16 4.68
N ILE A 215 -4.91 -15.31 3.37
CA ILE A 215 -5.05 -16.62 2.70
C ILE A 215 -4.02 -17.63 3.22
N LYS A 216 -2.79 -17.18 3.51
CA LYS A 216 -1.70 -18.08 3.94
C LYS A 216 -1.64 -18.28 5.45
N ASN A 217 -1.85 -17.24 6.23
CA ASN A 217 -1.54 -17.23 7.66
C ASN A 217 -2.81 -17.21 8.53
N GLY A 218 -3.98 -16.90 7.93
CA GLY A 218 -5.24 -16.76 8.68
C GLY A 218 -5.23 -15.53 9.58
N TYR A 219 -6.29 -15.36 10.36
CA TYR A 219 -6.49 -14.18 11.21
C TYR A 219 -5.88 -14.30 12.62
N LYS A 220 -5.46 -15.50 13.02
CA LYS A 220 -4.76 -15.71 14.31
C LYS A 220 -3.31 -15.24 14.30
N ASP A 221 -2.73 -15.08 13.12
CA ASP A 221 -1.41 -14.47 12.97
C ASP A 221 -1.51 -12.97 13.21
N ALA A 222 -0.86 -12.50 14.28
CA ALA A 222 -0.89 -11.10 14.73
C ALA A 222 0.27 -10.26 14.14
N SER A 223 0.95 -10.75 13.12
CA SER A 223 2.05 -10.02 12.47
C SER A 223 1.56 -8.66 11.97
N GLY A 224 2.39 -7.65 12.13
CA GLY A 224 2.13 -6.29 11.66
C GLY A 224 3.28 -5.76 10.83
N SER A 225 3.02 -4.81 9.96
CA SER A 225 4.06 -4.13 9.18
C SER A 225 4.64 -2.91 9.89
N TRP A 226 3.86 -2.26 10.73
CA TRP A 226 4.24 -1.07 11.48
C TRP A 226 3.93 -1.23 12.97
N PHE A 227 4.73 -0.59 13.84
CA PHE A 227 4.60 -0.75 15.28
C PHE A 227 4.54 0.60 15.99
N THR A 228 3.61 0.75 16.93
CA THR A 228 3.56 1.92 17.80
C THR A 228 4.75 1.97 18.72
N ASN A 229 5.04 3.14 19.32
CA ASN A 229 6.08 3.29 20.35
C ASN A 229 5.86 2.37 21.58
N LYS A 230 4.67 1.80 21.74
CA LYS A 230 4.34 0.83 22.80
C LYS A 230 4.48 -0.63 22.33
N GLY A 231 5.01 -0.85 21.13
CA GLY A 231 5.21 -2.19 20.56
C GLY A 231 3.93 -2.85 19.99
N GLN A 232 2.81 -2.13 19.92
CA GLN A 232 1.60 -2.68 19.29
C GLN A 232 1.78 -2.70 17.78
N GLY A 233 1.76 -3.89 17.18
CA GLY A 233 1.79 -4.09 15.74
C GLY A 233 0.49 -3.66 15.05
N ARG A 234 0.61 -3.16 13.84
CA ARG A 234 -0.50 -2.84 12.94
C ARG A 234 -0.16 -3.31 11.54
N ARG A 235 -1.12 -3.87 10.87
CA ARG A 235 -0.98 -4.35 9.50
C ARG A 235 -1.43 -3.25 8.54
N TYR A 236 -0.53 -2.31 8.24
CA TYR A 236 -0.80 -1.17 7.37
C TYR A 236 -0.48 -1.46 5.91
N ASP A 237 0.50 -2.33 5.66
CA ASP A 237 0.94 -2.71 4.33
C ASP A 237 0.26 -4.01 3.91
N HIS A 238 -0.36 -4.01 2.74
CA HIS A 238 -1.14 -5.13 2.25
C HIS A 238 -0.77 -5.48 0.81
N ILE A 239 -0.97 -6.75 0.46
CA ILE A 239 -1.00 -7.25 -0.91
C ILE A 239 -2.34 -7.96 -1.10
N PHE A 240 -3.20 -7.37 -1.91
CA PHE A 240 -4.43 -7.99 -2.38
C PHE A 240 -4.25 -8.45 -3.82
N SER A 241 -4.81 -9.59 -4.19
CA SER A 241 -4.71 -10.13 -5.55
C SER A 241 -6.06 -10.63 -6.04
N SER A 242 -6.26 -10.65 -7.35
CA SER A 242 -7.39 -11.36 -7.93
C SER A 242 -7.42 -12.82 -7.48
N GLU A 243 -8.61 -13.37 -7.26
CA GLU A 243 -8.82 -14.77 -6.85
C GLU A 243 -8.30 -15.78 -7.90
N SER A 244 -8.11 -15.35 -9.15
CA SER A 244 -7.48 -16.15 -10.22
C SER A 244 -5.99 -16.42 -9.97
N LEU A 245 -5.32 -15.63 -9.13
CA LEU A 245 -3.92 -15.83 -8.75
C LEU A 245 -3.84 -16.70 -7.49
N THR A 246 -3.19 -17.85 -7.60
CA THR A 246 -2.98 -18.73 -6.45
C THR A 246 -1.85 -18.20 -5.58
N VAL A 247 -2.15 -17.88 -4.33
CA VAL A 247 -1.13 -17.45 -3.34
C VAL A 247 -0.35 -18.68 -2.87
N ASN A 248 0.93 -18.76 -3.17
CA ASN A 248 1.82 -19.83 -2.68
C ASN A 248 2.39 -19.52 -1.31
N ASN A 249 2.81 -18.27 -1.11
CA ASN A 249 3.38 -17.77 0.14
C ASN A 249 3.03 -16.30 0.35
N ALA A 250 2.96 -15.85 1.62
CA ALA A 250 2.86 -14.44 1.97
C ALA A 250 3.31 -14.22 3.42
N PHE A 251 4.19 -13.23 3.66
CA PHE A 251 4.74 -12.94 4.98
C PHE A 251 5.25 -11.49 5.08
N TYR A 252 5.47 -11.01 6.29
CA TYR A 252 6.21 -9.78 6.59
C TYR A 252 7.65 -10.13 6.91
N ASP A 253 8.59 -9.41 6.28
CA ASP A 253 10.00 -9.49 6.63
C ASP A 253 10.35 -8.35 7.59
N HIS A 254 10.74 -8.70 8.81
CA HIS A 254 11.01 -7.71 9.85
C HIS A 254 12.46 -7.22 9.86
N GLU A 255 13.40 -7.92 9.21
CA GLU A 255 14.81 -7.59 9.21
C GLU A 255 15.09 -6.14 8.75
N PRO A 256 14.53 -5.63 7.61
CA PRO A 256 14.79 -4.25 7.18
C PRO A 256 14.33 -3.20 8.19
N ARG A 257 13.25 -3.47 8.94
CA ARG A 257 12.78 -2.57 9.99
C ARG A 257 13.67 -2.62 11.22
N GLU A 258 14.16 -3.80 11.61
CA GLU A 258 15.08 -4.00 12.73
C GLU A 258 16.44 -3.35 12.45
N GLU A 259 16.89 -3.38 11.21
CA GLU A 259 18.07 -2.67 10.71
C GLU A 259 17.84 -1.16 10.50
N LYS A 260 16.64 -0.65 10.77
CA LYS A 260 16.25 0.77 10.65
C LYS A 260 16.32 1.33 9.23
N LEU A 261 16.24 0.47 8.23
CA LEU A 261 16.13 0.88 6.83
C LEU A 261 14.78 1.56 6.54
N SER A 262 13.72 1.12 7.23
CA SER A 262 12.42 1.78 7.29
C SER A 262 11.80 1.58 8.68
N ASP A 263 10.71 2.28 9.01
CA ASP A 263 9.86 1.97 10.17
C ASP A 263 8.74 0.97 9.80
N HIS A 264 8.64 0.59 8.53
CA HIS A 264 7.77 -0.46 8.02
C HIS A 264 8.55 -1.74 7.67
N SER A 265 7.97 -2.88 8.01
CA SER A 265 8.37 -4.19 7.52
C SER A 265 7.72 -4.42 6.16
N PRO A 266 8.47 -4.75 5.09
CA PRO A 266 7.86 -5.07 3.81
C PRO A 266 6.95 -6.30 3.90
N VAL A 267 5.90 -6.31 3.09
CA VAL A 267 5.09 -7.49 2.82
C VAL A 267 5.52 -8.13 1.50
N ILE A 268 5.70 -9.44 1.52
CA ILE A 268 6.14 -10.25 0.38
C ILE A 268 5.07 -11.29 0.09
N ALA A 269 4.77 -11.50 -1.19
CA ALA A 269 3.87 -12.56 -1.62
C ALA A 269 4.41 -13.29 -2.86
N GLU A 270 4.13 -14.57 -2.95
CA GLU A 270 4.46 -15.42 -4.09
C GLU A 270 3.19 -15.97 -4.72
N PHE A 271 3.05 -15.77 -6.01
CA PHE A 271 1.91 -16.22 -6.78
C PHE A 271 2.29 -17.24 -7.84
N LYS A 272 1.44 -18.26 -8.01
CA LYS A 272 1.47 -19.11 -9.19
C LYS A 272 0.62 -18.40 -10.27
N ILE A 273 1.27 -18.01 -11.36
CA ILE A 273 0.62 -17.56 -12.58
C ILE A 273 0.24 -18.82 -13.37
N ARG A 274 -1.02 -18.92 -13.75
CA ARG A 274 -1.51 -20.07 -14.54
C ARG A 274 -1.22 -19.88 -16.03
#